data_3706dc93c426844b7950ddc98112db9b
#
_entry.id   3706dc93c426844b7950ddc98112db9b
#
_cell.length_a   1.000
_cell.length_b   1.000
_cell.length_c   1.000
_cell.angle_alpha   90.00
_cell.angle_beta   90.00
_cell.angle_gamma   90.00
#
_symmetry.space_group_name_H-M   'P 1'
#
loop_
_entity.id
_entity.type
_entity.pdbx_description
1 polymer ?
#
loop_
_entity_poly.entity_id
_entity_poly.type
_entity_poly.pdbx_seq_one_letter_code
_entity_poly.pdbx_strand_id
1 'polypeptide(L)'
;VKFTVSISLGKEVSYFRVSEQCQLSIKSVDNIANKYHQTIWASPSSAQCNLTIGQSIKAVPVKKITGYSVAKSALFEFENTNYIAVKADEHLEFVPVQLIGSRNQDFIFSANIPLNNRQVLISSVSALQGMLLHLGRE
;
A
#
# COMPACT_ATOMS: atom_id res chain seq x y z
N VAL A 1 -10.84 8.09 22.55
CA VAL A 1 -10.64 9.51 22.25
C VAL A 1 -11.55 9.91 21.10
N LYS A 2 -12.25 10.99 21.27
CA LYS A 2 -13.09 11.60 20.24
C LYS A 2 -12.29 12.68 19.54
N PHE A 3 -12.28 12.68 18.21
CA PHE A 3 -11.68 13.76 17.43
C PHE A 3 -12.47 14.01 16.14
N THR A 4 -12.24 15.16 15.55
CA THR A 4 -12.92 15.59 14.34
C THR A 4 -11.90 15.75 13.23
N VAL A 5 -12.18 15.21 12.05
CA VAL A 5 -11.35 15.36 10.86
C VAL A 5 -12.00 16.27 9.84
N SER A 6 -11.19 17.00 9.10
CA SER A 6 -11.67 17.99 8.13
C SER A 6 -12.00 17.42 6.77
N ILE A 7 -11.80 16.14 6.54
CA ILE A 7 -12.09 15.46 5.27
C ILE A 7 -12.88 14.18 5.53
N SER A 8 -13.68 13.78 4.55
CA SER A 8 -14.38 12.51 4.62
C SER A 8 -13.39 11.35 4.55
N LEU A 9 -13.53 10.39 5.47
CA LEU A 9 -12.73 9.19 5.48
C LEU A 9 -13.28 8.14 4.50
N GLY A 10 -12.41 7.57 3.70
CA GLY A 10 -12.70 6.33 2.99
C GLY A 10 -12.92 5.17 3.97
N LYS A 11 -13.79 4.23 3.63
CA LYS A 11 -14.08 3.03 4.45
C LYS A 11 -12.86 2.14 4.72
N GLU A 12 -11.76 2.40 4.04
CA GLU A 12 -10.56 1.57 4.06
C GLU A 12 -9.51 2.02 5.09
N VAL A 13 -9.73 3.15 5.74
CA VAL A 13 -8.82 3.66 6.77
C VAL A 13 -9.03 2.89 8.06
N SER A 14 -7.98 2.24 8.56
CA SER A 14 -8.04 1.40 9.77
C SER A 14 -7.59 2.14 11.02
N TYR A 15 -6.63 3.05 10.87
CA TYR A 15 -6.10 3.82 11.97
C TYR A 15 -5.46 5.12 11.49
N PHE A 16 -5.20 6.02 12.44
CA PHE A 16 -4.43 7.24 12.21
C PHE A 16 -3.07 7.14 12.89
N ARG A 17 -2.05 7.59 12.24
CA ARG A 17 -0.73 7.76 12.83
C ARG A 17 -0.49 9.23 13.19
N VAL A 18 -0.29 9.48 14.47
CA VAL A 18 0.06 10.80 15.01
C VAL A 18 1.57 10.97 15.05
N SER A 19 2.28 9.94 15.49
CA SER A 19 3.75 9.85 15.51
C SER A 19 4.15 8.38 15.37
N GLU A 20 5.45 8.11 15.32
CA GLU A 20 5.95 6.73 15.30
C GLU A 20 5.52 5.91 16.52
N GLN A 21 5.30 6.58 17.63
CA GLN A 21 4.95 5.95 18.91
C GLN A 21 3.46 6.07 19.25
N CYS A 22 2.70 6.81 18.47
CA CYS A 22 1.28 7.05 18.72
C CYS A 22 0.42 6.75 17.49
N GLN A 23 -0.40 5.73 17.61
CA GLN A 23 -1.41 5.36 16.63
C GLN A 23 -2.78 5.37 17.29
N LEU A 24 -3.79 5.77 16.54
CA LEU A 24 -5.18 5.81 16.97
C LEU A 24 -5.98 4.82 16.13
N SER A 25 -6.43 3.74 16.77
CA SER A 25 -7.30 2.75 16.12
C SER A 25 -8.73 3.26 16.07
N ILE A 26 -9.33 3.29 14.89
CA ILE A 26 -10.70 3.74 14.69
C ILE A 26 -11.67 2.74 15.30
N LYS A 27 -12.53 3.21 16.17
CA LYS A 27 -13.61 2.41 16.80
C LYS A 27 -14.94 2.64 16.12
N SER A 28 -15.26 3.88 15.83
CA SER A 28 -16.46 4.24 15.10
C SER A 28 -16.29 5.59 14.41
N VAL A 29 -17.08 5.78 13.38
CA VAL A 29 -17.14 7.02 12.62
C VAL A 29 -18.61 7.44 12.59
N ASP A 30 -18.90 8.68 12.96
CA ASP A 30 -20.26 9.19 12.89
C ASP A 30 -20.72 9.29 11.42
N ASN A 31 -21.91 8.82 11.14
CA ASN A 31 -22.49 8.83 9.80
C ASN A 31 -22.86 10.23 9.31
N ILE A 32 -22.86 11.19 10.19
CA ILE A 32 -23.25 12.58 9.89
C ILE A 32 -21.97 13.42 9.79
N ALA A 33 -21.66 13.85 8.58
CA ALA A 33 -20.62 14.86 8.36
C ALA A 33 -21.26 16.26 8.47
N ASN A 34 -20.78 17.07 9.38
CA ASN A 34 -21.20 18.46 9.53
C ASN A 34 -20.31 19.36 8.67
N LYS A 35 -20.86 19.84 7.55
CA LYS A 35 -20.17 20.69 6.54
C LYS A 35 -18.87 20.07 6.01
N TYR A 36 -17.76 20.20 6.69
CA TYR A 36 -16.44 19.69 6.27
C TYR A 36 -15.77 18.87 7.36
N HIS A 37 -16.52 18.47 8.38
CA HIS A 37 -15.98 17.77 9.53
C HIS A 37 -16.72 16.45 9.75
N GLN A 38 -15.99 15.42 10.08
CA GLN A 38 -16.53 14.13 10.48
C GLN A 38 -15.99 13.76 11.85
N THR A 39 -16.85 13.31 12.74
CA THR A 39 -16.43 12.88 14.07
C THR A 39 -16.02 11.42 14.07
N ILE A 40 -14.90 11.15 14.67
CA ILE A 40 -14.31 9.81 14.76
C ILE A 40 -14.03 9.50 16.23
N TRP A 41 -14.36 8.28 16.62
CA TRP A 41 -13.98 7.71 17.91
C TRP A 41 -12.84 6.73 17.70
N ALA A 42 -11.74 6.94 18.41
CA ALA A 42 -10.58 6.11 18.29
C ALA A 42 -9.92 5.84 19.64
N SER A 43 -9.20 4.74 19.71
CA SER A 43 -8.44 4.37 20.91
C SER A 43 -6.94 4.50 20.64
N PRO A 44 -6.17 5.12 21.55
CA PRO A 44 -4.72 5.15 21.42
C PRO A 44 -4.14 3.74 21.57
N SER A 45 -3.12 3.43 20.78
CA SER A 45 -2.46 2.12 20.79
C SER A 45 -1.49 1.94 21.95
N SER A 46 -1.04 3.02 22.57
CA SER A 46 -0.06 2.97 23.66
C SER A 46 -0.25 4.11 24.64
N ALA A 47 0.29 3.93 25.85
CA ALA A 47 0.34 4.97 26.89
C ALA A 47 1.25 6.16 26.50
N GLN A 48 2.06 6.03 25.47
CA GLN A 48 2.93 7.10 24.98
C GLN A 48 2.21 8.15 24.10
N CYS A 49 0.92 7.92 23.81
CA CYS A 49 0.08 8.91 23.18
C CYS A 49 -0.36 9.97 24.21
N ASN A 50 0.44 10.99 24.42
CA ASN A 50 0.13 12.10 25.30
C ASN A 50 -0.80 13.08 24.60
N LEU A 51 -2.10 12.79 24.61
CA LEU A 51 -3.12 13.62 24.00
C LEU A 51 -3.88 14.41 25.09
N THR A 52 -4.04 15.70 24.84
CA THR A 52 -4.75 16.61 25.73
C THR A 52 -6.11 17.01 25.15
N ILE A 53 -7.12 17.10 25.97
CA ILE A 53 -8.47 17.53 25.55
C ILE A 53 -8.37 18.95 24.97
N GLY A 54 -8.98 19.16 23.78
CA GLY A 54 -8.95 20.44 23.07
C GLY A 54 -7.70 20.68 22.22
N GLN A 55 -6.75 19.76 22.25
CA GLN A 55 -5.56 19.85 21.42
C GLN A 55 -5.86 19.57 19.95
N SER A 56 -5.29 20.38 19.05
CA SER A 56 -5.25 20.09 17.62
C SER A 56 -4.01 19.27 17.28
N ILE A 57 -4.21 18.17 16.58
CA ILE A 57 -3.11 17.29 16.14
C ILE A 57 -3.18 17.07 14.65
N LYS A 58 -2.03 16.83 14.04
CA LYS A 58 -1.95 16.31 12.67
C LYS A 58 -1.82 14.79 12.74
N ALA A 59 -2.72 14.11 12.07
CA ALA A 59 -2.69 12.66 11.98
C ALA A 59 -2.78 12.21 10.53
N VAL A 60 -2.05 11.16 10.19
CA VAL A 60 -2.03 10.59 8.84
C VAL A 60 -2.93 9.37 8.82
N PRO A 61 -3.95 9.33 7.96
CA PRO A 61 -4.76 8.13 7.79
C PRO A 61 -3.91 7.01 7.18
N VAL A 62 -4.00 5.82 7.76
CA VAL A 62 -3.26 4.66 7.31
C VAL A 62 -4.23 3.56 6.92
N LYS A 63 -4.08 3.10 5.70
CA LYS A 63 -4.81 1.98 5.13
C LYS A 63 -3.97 0.72 5.28
N LYS A 64 -4.57 -0.35 5.81
CA LYS A 64 -3.95 -1.66 5.82
C LYS A 64 -4.18 -2.32 4.46
N ILE A 65 -3.09 -2.60 3.75
CA ILE A 65 -3.10 -3.27 2.46
C ILE A 65 -2.43 -4.64 2.63
N THR A 66 -3.06 -5.67 2.12
CA THR A 66 -2.44 -7.00 2.01
C THR A 66 -1.92 -7.18 0.60
N GLY A 67 -0.65 -7.49 0.47
CA GLY A 67 0.00 -7.67 -0.83
C GLY A 67 1.46 -8.04 -0.68
N TYR A 68 2.14 -8.07 -1.80
CA TYR A 68 3.58 -8.29 -1.88
C TYR A 68 4.30 -6.99 -2.16
N SER A 69 5.53 -6.88 -1.67
CA SER A 69 6.41 -5.74 -1.94
C SER A 69 7.61 -6.19 -2.77
N VAL A 70 7.96 -5.42 -3.77
CA VAL A 70 9.12 -5.68 -4.63
C VAL A 70 9.78 -4.37 -5.03
N ALA A 71 11.10 -4.40 -5.25
CA ALA A 71 11.83 -3.25 -5.74
C ALA A 71 11.25 -2.76 -7.07
N LYS A 72 11.18 -1.44 -7.26
CA LYS A 72 10.64 -0.82 -8.49
C LYS A 72 11.34 -1.31 -9.75
N SER A 73 12.62 -1.65 -9.64
CA SER A 73 13.42 -2.20 -10.74
C SER A 73 12.98 -3.59 -11.22
N ALA A 74 12.21 -4.32 -10.43
CA ALA A 74 11.72 -5.65 -10.77
C ALA A 74 10.47 -5.64 -11.63
N LEU A 75 9.76 -4.53 -11.67
CA LEU A 75 8.50 -4.40 -12.40
C LEU A 75 8.77 -4.02 -13.86
N PHE A 76 8.07 -4.65 -14.79
CA PHE A 76 8.05 -4.24 -16.17
C PHE A 76 6.64 -4.29 -16.77
N GLU A 77 6.41 -3.47 -17.78
CA GLU A 77 5.12 -3.38 -18.46
C GLU A 77 5.23 -3.98 -19.87
N PHE A 78 4.27 -4.80 -20.21
CA PHE A 78 4.11 -5.36 -21.55
C PHE A 78 2.62 -5.42 -21.89
N GLU A 79 2.25 -4.86 -23.03
CA GLU A 79 0.84 -4.79 -23.49
C GLU A 79 -0.14 -4.27 -22.43
N ASN A 80 0.21 -3.16 -21.79
CA ASN A 80 -0.57 -2.52 -20.72
C ASN A 80 -0.77 -3.36 -19.46
N THR A 81 -0.01 -4.43 -19.28
CA THR A 81 -0.02 -5.27 -18.09
C THR A 81 1.34 -5.22 -17.40
N ASN A 82 1.33 -5.09 -16.09
CA ASN A 82 2.53 -5.13 -15.27
C ASN A 82 2.89 -6.57 -14.93
N TYR A 83 4.17 -6.90 -15.03
CA TYR A 83 4.71 -8.22 -14.75
C TYR A 83 5.92 -8.15 -13.83
N ILE A 84 6.16 -9.27 -13.14
CA ILE A 84 7.42 -9.58 -12.50
C ILE A 84 7.95 -10.90 -13.08
N ALA A 85 9.28 -11.06 -13.10
CA ALA A 85 9.91 -12.30 -13.48
C ALA A 85 10.27 -13.09 -12.21
N VAL A 86 9.70 -14.27 -12.08
CA VAL A 86 9.87 -15.15 -10.91
C VAL A 86 10.68 -16.37 -11.33
N LYS A 87 11.66 -16.74 -10.51
CA LYS A 87 12.46 -17.94 -10.76
C LYS A 87 11.63 -19.20 -10.52
N ALA A 88 11.58 -20.06 -11.52
CA ALA A 88 10.98 -21.37 -11.48
C ALA A 88 11.98 -22.40 -12.02
N ASP A 89 12.53 -23.27 -11.17
CA ASP A 89 13.55 -24.28 -11.51
C ASP A 89 14.67 -23.75 -12.42
N GLU A 90 14.62 -24.03 -13.71
CA GLU A 90 15.64 -23.62 -14.69
C GLU A 90 15.19 -22.49 -15.62
N HIS A 91 14.02 -21.91 -15.40
CA HIS A 91 13.47 -20.85 -16.25
C HIS A 91 12.86 -19.71 -15.43
N LEU A 92 12.51 -18.63 -16.10
CA LEU A 92 11.78 -17.51 -15.53
C LEU A 92 10.30 -17.60 -15.93
N GLU A 93 9.43 -17.42 -14.97
CA GLU A 93 7.99 -17.24 -15.20
C GLU A 93 7.65 -15.76 -15.12
N PHE A 94 6.88 -15.27 -16.07
CA PHE A 94 6.32 -13.92 -16.04
C PHE A 94 4.95 -13.96 -15.37
N VAL A 95 4.85 -13.31 -14.22
CA VAL A 95 3.64 -13.29 -13.42
C VAL A 95 2.97 -11.93 -13.57
N PRO A 96 1.75 -11.86 -14.09
CA PRO A 96 1.00 -10.62 -14.13
C PRO A 96 0.64 -10.19 -12.73
N VAL A 97 0.81 -8.90 -12.44
CA VAL A 97 0.56 -8.31 -11.14
C VAL A 97 -0.31 -7.08 -11.26
N GLN A 98 -1.08 -6.81 -10.21
CA GLN A 98 -1.87 -5.61 -10.08
C GLN A 98 -1.23 -4.69 -9.05
N LEU A 99 -0.84 -3.49 -9.46
CA LEU A 99 -0.28 -2.51 -8.55
C LEU A 99 -1.36 -2.00 -7.59
N ILE A 100 -1.04 -2.01 -6.29
CA ILE A 100 -1.91 -1.47 -5.24
C ILE A 100 -1.38 -0.12 -4.78
N GLY A 101 -0.06 0.06 -4.73
CA GLY A 101 0.57 1.28 -4.27
C GLY A 101 2.08 1.24 -4.39
N SER A 102 2.72 2.25 -3.84
CA SER A 102 4.18 2.34 -3.77
C SER A 102 4.60 2.86 -2.41
N ARG A 103 5.76 2.43 -1.97
CA ARG A 103 6.36 2.85 -0.71
C ARG A 103 7.88 2.97 -0.90
N ASN A 104 8.41 4.20 -0.75
CA ASN A 104 9.84 4.47 -1.00
C ASN A 104 10.26 4.01 -2.41
N GLN A 105 11.16 3.03 -2.48
CA GLN A 105 11.66 2.46 -3.74
C GLN A 105 11.01 1.12 -4.10
N ASP A 106 9.94 0.76 -3.43
CA ASP A 106 9.23 -0.49 -3.66
C ASP A 106 7.82 -0.25 -4.19
N PHE A 107 7.35 -1.18 -5.02
CA PHE A 107 5.95 -1.31 -5.38
C PHE A 107 5.25 -2.34 -4.51
N ILE A 108 3.99 -2.05 -4.16
CA ILE A 108 3.09 -2.99 -3.50
C ILE A 108 2.09 -3.48 -4.53
N PHE A 109 1.95 -4.79 -4.65
CA PHE A 109 1.12 -5.41 -5.67
C PHE A 109 0.37 -6.64 -5.15
N SER A 110 -0.65 -7.05 -5.88
CA SER A 110 -1.32 -8.33 -5.72
C SER A 110 -1.07 -9.22 -6.93
N ALA A 111 -1.08 -10.52 -6.72
CA ALA A 111 -0.96 -11.53 -7.78
C ALA A 111 -1.98 -12.64 -7.57
N ASN A 112 -2.37 -13.30 -8.66
CA ASN A 112 -3.33 -14.41 -8.61
C ASN A 112 -2.75 -15.73 -8.11
N ILE A 113 -1.43 -15.78 -7.95
CA ILE A 113 -0.70 -16.95 -7.45
C ILE A 113 0.05 -16.60 -6.18
N PRO A 114 0.26 -17.54 -5.26
CA PRO A 114 1.06 -17.29 -4.07
C PRO A 114 2.54 -17.12 -4.46
N LEU A 115 3.15 -16.04 -3.96
CA LEU A 115 4.55 -15.70 -4.23
C LEU A 115 5.44 -15.81 -3.00
N ASN A 116 4.95 -16.37 -1.91
CA ASN A 116 5.72 -16.54 -0.69
C ASN A 116 6.98 -17.39 -0.96
N ASN A 117 8.12 -16.90 -0.49
CA ASN A 117 9.42 -17.57 -0.65
C ASN A 117 9.87 -17.78 -2.11
N ARG A 118 9.30 -17.06 -3.06
CA ARG A 118 9.75 -17.06 -4.46
C ARG A 118 10.83 -16.01 -4.69
N GLN A 119 11.76 -16.32 -5.57
CA GLN A 119 12.80 -15.39 -6.00
C GLN A 119 12.35 -14.59 -7.20
N VAL A 120 12.54 -13.28 -7.15
CA VAL A 120 12.15 -12.34 -8.20
C VAL A 120 13.39 -11.69 -8.79
N LEU A 121 13.44 -11.58 -10.11
CA LEU A 121 14.51 -10.87 -10.82
C LEU A 121 14.37 -9.37 -10.56
N ILE A 122 15.42 -8.75 -10.03
CA ILE A 122 15.46 -7.32 -9.71
C ILE A 122 16.41 -6.52 -10.59
N SER A 123 17.24 -7.17 -11.39
CA SER A 123 18.20 -6.55 -12.31
C SER A 123 17.99 -7.07 -13.72
N SER A 124 18.44 -6.29 -14.72
CA SER A 124 18.31 -6.65 -16.14
C SER A 124 16.87 -6.82 -16.65
N VAL A 125 15.90 -6.29 -15.92
CA VAL A 125 14.47 -6.38 -16.28
C VAL A 125 14.19 -5.58 -17.56
N SER A 126 14.85 -4.46 -17.76
CA SER A 126 14.75 -3.66 -19.00
C SER A 126 15.18 -4.44 -20.23
N ALA A 127 16.19 -5.31 -20.11
CA ALA A 127 16.62 -6.18 -21.20
C ALA A 127 15.55 -7.21 -21.55
N LEU A 128 14.89 -7.81 -20.56
CA LEU A 128 13.75 -8.70 -20.77
C LEU A 128 12.59 -8.02 -21.48
N GLN A 129 12.26 -6.82 -21.08
CA GLN A 129 11.19 -6.02 -21.71
C GLN A 129 11.53 -5.73 -23.17
N GLY A 130 12.77 -5.37 -23.48
CA GLY A 130 13.23 -5.16 -24.83
C GLY A 130 13.14 -6.43 -25.70
N MET A 131 13.49 -7.58 -25.15
CA MET A 131 13.36 -8.87 -25.85
C MET A 131 11.90 -9.23 -26.16
N LEU A 132 11.00 -9.03 -25.21
CA LEU A 132 9.56 -9.27 -25.39
C LEU A 132 8.97 -8.35 -26.48
N LEU A 133 9.36 -7.09 -26.50
CA LEU A 133 8.94 -6.14 -27.52
C LEU A 133 9.45 -6.52 -28.92
N HIS A 134 10.63 -7.13 -29.02
CA HIS A 134 11.17 -7.63 -30.28
C HIS A 134 10.41 -8.85 -30.81
N LEU A 135 10.05 -9.78 -29.91
CA LEU A 135 9.29 -10.98 -30.28
C LEU A 135 7.85 -10.67 -30.70
N GLY A 136 7.27 -9.59 -30.20
CA GLY A 136 5.91 -9.17 -30.54
C GLY A 136 5.78 -8.41 -31.87
N ARG A 137 6.87 -8.22 -32.62
CA ARG A 137 6.90 -7.49 -33.90
C ARG A 137 7.09 -8.38 -35.13
N GLU A 138 7.14 -9.70 -34.98
CA GLU A 138 7.18 -10.63 -36.10
C GLU A 138 5.79 -11.02 -36.62
#